data_0afc17955d85bf48121b0a0e25d86fdd
#
_entry.id   0afc17955d85bf48121b0a0e25d86fdd
#
_cell.length_a   1.000
_cell.length_b   1.000
_cell.length_c   1.000
_cell.angle_alpha   90.00
_cell.angle_beta   90.00
_cell.angle_gamma   90.00
#
_symmetry.space_group_name_H-M   'P 1'
#
loop_
_entity.id
_entity.type
_entity.pdbx_description
1 polymer ?
#
loop_
_entity_poly.entity_id
_entity_poly.type
_entity_poly.pdbx_seq_one_letter_code
_entity_poly.pdbx_strand_id
1 'polypeptide(L)'
;MLEVIIALSLAILLGNILAHKIRITPAIMLIFMGLVLALIPVHAMHEVREAGLPPHVILEIFLPVMLFWETRNTSWREVRARLRGILLSGTVLVIFTAFVIAWVLHTFMGVYMWHVALIIGVALAPTDAVAVATLNGKLPKASITTLKAEALINDGTTLVLFALALQLAGGHELALGTASGMFFFSFLIGTLVGLAVGWGANKLRAHIGNPMNFSVFIFTIPFIAFFLSEEIE
;
A
#
# COMPACT_ATOMS: atom_id res chain seq x y z
N MET A 1 3.80 -26.21 6.71
CA MET A 1 4.42 -25.16 5.87
C MET A 1 4.36 -25.45 4.38
N LEU A 2 4.89 -26.60 3.87
CA LEU A 2 4.84 -26.90 2.42
C LEU A 2 3.40 -27.04 1.88
N GLU A 3 2.51 -27.69 2.64
CA GLU A 3 1.08 -27.83 2.29
C GLU A 3 0.38 -26.48 2.15
N VAL A 4 0.71 -25.52 3.01
CA VAL A 4 0.18 -24.15 2.96
C VAL A 4 0.65 -23.43 1.70
N ILE A 5 1.93 -23.54 1.36
CA ILE A 5 2.49 -22.95 0.14
C ILE A 5 1.82 -23.54 -1.10
N ILE A 6 1.62 -24.86 -1.13
CA ILE A 6 0.93 -25.54 -2.22
C ILE A 6 -0.53 -25.09 -2.32
N ALA A 7 -1.25 -25.05 -1.20
CA ALA A 7 -2.65 -24.63 -1.16
C ALA A 7 -2.82 -23.18 -1.63
N LEU A 8 -1.97 -22.26 -1.16
CA LEU A 8 -1.98 -20.87 -1.60
C LEU A 8 -1.63 -20.73 -3.09
N SER A 9 -0.62 -21.47 -3.57
CA SER A 9 -0.24 -21.44 -4.99
C SER A 9 -1.35 -21.95 -5.89
N LEU A 10 -2.02 -23.05 -5.50
CA LEU A 10 -3.18 -23.57 -6.20
C LEU A 10 -4.36 -22.61 -6.17
N ALA A 11 -4.62 -21.97 -5.05
CA ALA A 11 -5.69 -20.98 -4.93
C ALA A 11 -5.44 -19.76 -5.83
N ILE A 12 -4.19 -19.29 -5.90
CA ILE A 12 -3.80 -18.19 -6.80
C ILE A 12 -4.00 -18.61 -8.26
N LEU A 13 -3.55 -19.79 -8.64
CA LEU A 13 -3.70 -20.31 -10.01
C LEU A 13 -5.17 -20.46 -10.40
N LEU A 14 -5.95 -21.16 -9.58
CA LEU A 14 -7.37 -21.40 -9.82
C LEU A 14 -8.16 -20.10 -9.80
N GLY A 15 -7.86 -19.20 -8.85
CA GLY A 15 -8.48 -17.89 -8.75
C GLY A 15 -8.26 -17.05 -10.01
N ASN A 16 -7.04 -17.02 -10.54
CA ASN A 16 -6.75 -16.31 -11.79
C ASN A 16 -7.47 -16.92 -12.99
N ILE A 17 -7.46 -18.24 -13.14
CA ILE A 17 -8.17 -18.94 -14.23
C ILE A 17 -9.66 -18.63 -14.16
N LEU A 18 -10.25 -18.71 -12.97
CA LEU A 18 -11.67 -18.51 -12.76
C LEU A 18 -12.07 -17.04 -12.99
N ALA A 19 -11.25 -16.10 -12.53
CA ALA A 19 -11.43 -14.68 -12.78
C ALA A 19 -11.53 -14.34 -14.27
N HIS A 20 -10.61 -14.90 -15.07
CA HIS A 20 -10.63 -14.74 -16.52
C HIS A 20 -11.89 -15.34 -17.16
N LYS A 21 -12.30 -16.54 -16.71
CA LYS A 21 -13.48 -17.23 -17.25
C LYS A 21 -14.79 -16.49 -16.93
N ILE A 22 -14.93 -15.94 -15.74
CA ILE A 22 -16.13 -15.23 -15.27
C ILE A 22 -16.09 -13.73 -15.62
N ARG A 23 -14.95 -13.23 -16.13
CA ARG A 23 -14.71 -11.81 -16.46
C ARG A 23 -14.78 -10.88 -15.24
N ILE A 24 -14.36 -11.38 -14.08
CA ILE A 24 -14.24 -10.61 -12.84
C ILE A 24 -12.77 -10.23 -12.64
N THR A 25 -12.54 -9.17 -11.89
CA THR A 25 -11.19 -8.72 -11.52
C THR A 25 -10.45 -9.81 -10.74
N PRO A 26 -9.22 -10.20 -11.11
CA PRO A 26 -8.45 -11.22 -10.40
C PRO A 26 -8.32 -10.97 -8.89
N ALA A 27 -8.15 -9.71 -8.48
CA ALA A 27 -8.07 -9.35 -7.06
C ALA A 27 -9.29 -9.79 -6.25
N ILE A 28 -10.51 -9.55 -6.75
CA ILE A 28 -11.75 -9.97 -6.09
C ILE A 28 -11.83 -11.50 -5.99
N MET A 29 -11.47 -12.19 -7.06
CA MET A 29 -11.49 -13.65 -7.07
C MET A 29 -10.46 -14.25 -6.11
N LEU A 30 -9.28 -13.64 -5.97
CA LEU A 30 -8.24 -14.09 -5.03
C LEU A 30 -8.68 -13.89 -3.58
N ILE A 31 -9.35 -12.78 -3.25
CA ILE A 31 -9.95 -12.57 -1.92
C ILE A 31 -10.98 -13.67 -1.64
N PHE A 32 -11.85 -13.96 -2.60
CA PHE A 32 -12.85 -15.04 -2.45
C PHE A 32 -12.19 -16.41 -2.27
N MET A 33 -11.14 -16.71 -3.04
CA MET A 33 -10.36 -17.95 -2.89
C MET A 33 -9.68 -18.04 -1.52
N GLY A 34 -9.13 -16.95 -1.03
CA GLY A 34 -8.57 -16.86 0.33
C GLY A 34 -9.62 -17.13 1.40
N LEU A 35 -10.83 -16.55 1.25
CA LEU A 35 -11.94 -16.82 2.17
C LEU A 35 -12.37 -18.27 2.15
N VAL A 36 -12.49 -18.89 0.96
CA VAL A 36 -12.81 -20.32 0.82
C VAL A 36 -11.76 -21.18 1.51
N LEU A 37 -10.47 -20.92 1.28
CA LEU A 37 -9.39 -21.62 1.96
C LEU A 37 -9.45 -21.46 3.48
N ALA A 38 -9.82 -20.26 3.95
CA ALA A 38 -9.94 -20.00 5.37
C ALA A 38 -11.10 -20.79 6.03
N LEU A 39 -12.14 -21.14 5.30
CA LEU A 39 -13.30 -21.92 5.78
C LEU A 39 -13.07 -23.42 5.71
N ILE A 40 -12.14 -23.91 4.90
CA ILE A 40 -11.83 -25.34 4.80
C ILE A 40 -11.04 -25.78 6.05
N PRO A 41 -11.50 -26.78 6.80
CA PRO A 41 -10.81 -27.26 8.00
C PRO A 41 -9.62 -28.16 7.64
N VAL A 42 -8.59 -27.61 7.01
CA VAL A 42 -7.32 -28.29 6.75
C VAL A 42 -6.39 -28.06 7.94
N HIS A 43 -5.79 -29.12 8.44
CA HIS A 43 -4.91 -29.07 9.62
C HIS A 43 -3.76 -28.06 9.44
N ALA A 44 -3.18 -28.01 8.25
CA ALA A 44 -2.15 -27.04 7.89
C ALA A 44 -2.60 -25.56 7.98
N MET A 45 -3.89 -25.27 7.75
CA MET A 45 -4.47 -23.93 7.90
C MET A 45 -4.70 -23.56 9.37
N HIS A 46 -4.87 -24.55 10.25
CA HIS A 46 -4.96 -24.32 11.68
C HIS A 46 -3.63 -23.81 12.25
N GLU A 47 -2.52 -24.41 11.84
CA GLU A 47 -1.17 -23.96 12.19
C GLU A 47 -0.91 -22.50 11.75
N VAL A 48 -1.35 -22.13 10.54
CA VAL A 48 -1.20 -20.74 10.04
C VAL A 48 -2.07 -19.76 10.81
N ARG A 49 -3.27 -20.17 11.23
CA ARG A 49 -4.15 -19.35 12.07
C ARG A 49 -3.58 -19.18 13.46
N GLU A 50 -3.01 -20.23 14.06
CA GLU A 50 -2.42 -20.20 15.41
C GLU A 50 -1.05 -19.51 15.44
N ALA A 51 -0.22 -19.73 14.41
CA ALA A 51 1.09 -19.09 14.29
C ALA A 51 1.01 -17.57 14.10
N GLY A 52 -0.14 -17.07 13.63
CA GLY A 52 -0.45 -15.65 13.45
C GLY A 52 0.75 -14.87 12.92
N LEU A 53 0.92 -14.78 11.60
CA LEU A 53 1.94 -13.86 11.07
C LEU A 53 1.65 -12.46 11.60
N PRO A 54 2.56 -11.85 12.36
CA PRO A 54 2.33 -10.51 12.89
C PRO A 54 2.04 -9.55 11.71
N PRO A 55 0.97 -8.74 11.76
CA PRO A 55 0.60 -7.85 10.65
C PRO A 55 1.73 -6.94 10.17
N HIS A 56 2.63 -6.52 11.08
CA HIS A 56 3.79 -5.69 10.74
C HIS A 56 4.75 -6.42 9.79
N VAL A 57 5.03 -7.72 10.00
CA VAL A 57 5.93 -8.49 9.12
C VAL A 57 5.38 -8.55 7.69
N ILE A 58 4.05 -8.67 7.53
CA ILE A 58 3.43 -8.66 6.20
C ILE A 58 3.61 -7.28 5.56
N LEU A 59 3.38 -6.21 6.31
CA LEU A 59 3.56 -4.85 5.82
C LEU A 59 5.02 -4.56 5.45
N GLU A 60 5.97 -4.89 6.31
CA GLU A 60 7.40 -4.64 6.09
C GLU A 60 7.97 -5.40 4.87
N ILE A 61 7.44 -6.58 4.56
CA ILE A 61 7.93 -7.39 3.44
C ILE A 61 7.21 -7.01 2.13
N PHE A 62 5.88 -6.96 2.14
CA PHE A 62 5.11 -6.82 0.89
C PHE A 62 4.95 -5.38 0.44
N LEU A 63 4.77 -4.44 1.37
CA LEU A 63 4.50 -3.05 1.04
C LEU A 63 5.65 -2.38 0.27
N PRO A 64 6.94 -2.45 0.71
CA PRO A 64 8.03 -1.82 -0.01
C PRO A 64 8.19 -2.36 -1.44
N VAL A 65 8.06 -3.68 -1.62
CA VAL A 65 8.18 -4.33 -2.93
C VAL A 65 7.05 -3.92 -3.86
N MET A 66 5.82 -3.89 -3.35
CA MET A 66 4.63 -3.52 -4.11
C MET A 66 4.70 -2.07 -4.59
N LEU A 67 4.97 -1.13 -3.68
CA LEU A 67 5.09 0.29 -3.99
C LEU A 67 6.24 0.58 -4.96
N PHE A 68 7.38 -0.09 -4.78
CA PHE A 68 8.51 0.03 -5.69
C PHE A 68 8.18 -0.44 -7.10
N TRP A 69 7.50 -1.58 -7.23
CA TRP A 69 7.09 -2.13 -8.53
C TRP A 69 6.11 -1.23 -9.26
N GLU A 70 5.15 -0.68 -8.56
CA GLU A 70 4.17 0.26 -9.11
C GLU A 70 4.83 1.56 -9.55
N THR A 71 5.69 2.14 -8.71
CA THR A 71 6.43 3.37 -9.02
C THR A 71 7.34 3.19 -10.22
N ARG A 72 8.04 2.05 -10.32
CA ARG A 72 8.93 1.75 -11.44
C ARG A 72 8.19 1.68 -12.79
N ASN A 73 6.94 1.24 -12.77
CA ASN A 73 6.11 1.12 -13.97
C ASN A 73 5.31 2.40 -14.27
N THR A 74 5.53 3.46 -13.52
CA THR A 74 4.82 4.74 -13.67
C THR A 74 5.72 5.78 -14.37
N SER A 75 5.19 6.46 -15.39
CA SER A 75 5.94 7.44 -16.18
C SER A 75 6.08 8.77 -15.45
N TRP A 76 7.29 9.12 -15.00
CA TRP A 76 7.57 10.40 -14.33
C TRP A 76 7.16 11.64 -15.15
N ARG A 77 7.31 11.60 -16.49
CA ARG A 77 6.91 12.71 -17.36
C ARG A 77 5.41 13.01 -17.25
N GLU A 78 4.60 11.97 -17.25
CA GLU A 78 3.14 12.08 -17.15
C GLU A 78 2.70 12.52 -15.77
N VAL A 79 3.33 11.98 -14.72
CA VAL A 79 3.11 12.39 -13.32
C VAL A 79 3.40 13.88 -13.13
N ARG A 80 4.56 14.35 -13.59
CA ARG A 80 4.98 15.75 -13.48
C ARG A 80 4.02 16.71 -14.18
N ALA A 81 3.48 16.30 -15.33
CA ALA A 81 2.52 17.13 -16.09
C ALA A 81 1.20 17.37 -15.32
N ARG A 82 0.85 16.49 -14.36
CA ARG A 82 -0.41 16.55 -13.59
C ARG A 82 -0.18 16.58 -12.08
N LEU A 83 1.02 16.90 -11.65
CA LEU A 83 1.48 16.79 -10.27
C LEU A 83 0.55 17.48 -9.25
N ARG A 84 0.04 18.69 -9.58
CA ARG A 84 -0.88 19.40 -8.69
C ARG A 84 -2.17 18.63 -8.43
N GLY A 85 -2.79 18.07 -9.47
CA GLY A 85 -4.00 17.26 -9.33
C GLY A 85 -3.74 16.00 -8.51
N ILE A 86 -2.65 15.29 -8.83
CA ILE A 86 -2.24 14.06 -8.13
C ILE A 86 -1.96 14.33 -6.64
N LEU A 87 -1.25 15.41 -6.31
CA LEU A 87 -0.99 15.78 -4.91
C LEU A 87 -2.28 16.17 -4.18
N LEU A 88 -3.17 16.96 -4.80
CA LEU A 88 -4.43 17.35 -4.18
C LEU A 88 -5.36 16.17 -3.95
N SER A 89 -5.51 15.28 -4.93
CA SER A 89 -6.36 14.10 -4.77
C SER A 89 -5.73 13.04 -3.85
N GLY A 90 -4.42 12.80 -3.95
CA GLY A 90 -3.72 11.83 -3.10
C GLY A 90 -3.50 12.30 -1.65
N THR A 91 -3.67 13.58 -1.34
CA THR A 91 -3.52 14.09 0.04
C THR A 91 -4.82 14.70 0.56
N VAL A 92 -5.22 15.86 0.03
CA VAL A 92 -6.37 16.62 0.57
C VAL A 92 -7.67 15.83 0.46
N LEU A 93 -7.92 15.19 -0.68
CA LEU A 93 -9.13 14.40 -0.87
C LEU A 93 -9.14 13.17 0.06
N VAL A 94 -8.00 12.50 0.24
CA VAL A 94 -7.88 11.35 1.15
C VAL A 94 -8.15 11.76 2.59
N ILE A 95 -7.53 12.85 3.06
CA ILE A 95 -7.79 13.41 4.39
C ILE A 95 -9.29 13.72 4.56
N PHE A 96 -9.87 14.41 3.59
CA PHE A 96 -11.30 14.75 3.62
C PHE A 96 -12.18 13.49 3.65
N THR A 97 -11.90 12.51 2.81
CA THR A 97 -12.63 11.23 2.75
C THR A 97 -12.54 10.48 4.08
N ALA A 98 -11.34 10.40 4.67
CA ALA A 98 -11.13 9.77 5.97
C ALA A 98 -11.96 10.42 7.07
N PHE A 99 -11.99 11.77 7.12
CA PHE A 99 -12.80 12.51 8.08
C PHE A 99 -14.29 12.32 7.85
N VAL A 100 -14.77 12.34 6.60
CA VAL A 100 -16.19 12.12 6.29
C VAL A 100 -16.62 10.72 6.70
N ILE A 101 -15.83 9.69 6.39
CA ILE A 101 -16.12 8.32 6.82
C ILE A 101 -16.12 8.23 8.35
N ALA A 102 -15.14 8.79 9.03
CA ALA A 102 -15.06 8.81 10.48
C ALA A 102 -16.28 9.50 11.11
N TRP A 103 -16.70 10.63 10.54
CA TRP A 103 -17.88 11.36 11.00
C TRP A 103 -19.18 10.56 10.82
N VAL A 104 -19.34 9.89 9.68
CA VAL A 104 -20.50 9.02 9.41
C VAL A 104 -20.52 7.85 10.40
N LEU A 105 -19.40 7.18 10.62
CA LEU A 105 -19.27 6.07 11.56
C LEU A 105 -19.59 6.51 12.99
N HIS A 106 -19.07 7.65 13.41
CA HIS A 106 -19.31 8.20 14.73
C HIS A 106 -20.78 8.58 14.94
N THR A 107 -21.39 9.26 13.95
CA THR A 107 -22.73 9.86 14.09
C THR A 107 -23.84 8.85 13.87
N PHE A 108 -23.74 7.97 12.87
CA PHE A 108 -24.82 7.11 12.40
C PHE A 108 -24.65 5.63 12.74
N MET A 109 -23.40 5.16 12.93
CA MET A 109 -23.15 3.74 13.20
C MET A 109 -22.79 3.45 14.66
N GLY A 110 -22.86 4.44 15.55
CA GLY A 110 -22.68 4.25 16.99
C GLY A 110 -21.23 3.97 17.41
N VAL A 111 -20.25 4.32 16.57
CA VAL A 111 -18.83 4.26 16.97
C VAL A 111 -18.53 5.46 17.86
N TYR A 112 -18.81 5.34 19.16
CA TYR A 112 -18.73 6.46 20.12
C TYR A 112 -17.31 7.03 20.28
N MET A 113 -16.27 6.22 20.09
CA MET A 113 -14.88 6.67 20.19
C MET A 113 -14.41 7.26 18.87
N TRP A 114 -14.25 8.58 18.82
CA TRP A 114 -13.83 9.30 17.62
C TRP A 114 -12.53 8.79 17.00
N HIS A 115 -11.53 8.46 17.82
CA HIS A 115 -10.27 7.95 17.34
C HIS A 115 -10.40 6.58 16.65
N VAL A 116 -11.32 5.71 17.11
CA VAL A 116 -11.60 4.43 16.44
C VAL A 116 -12.28 4.66 15.09
N ALA A 117 -13.25 5.58 15.03
CA ALA A 117 -13.90 5.97 13.79
C ALA A 117 -12.89 6.56 12.80
N LEU A 118 -11.92 7.35 13.28
CA LEU A 118 -10.87 7.93 12.46
C LEU A 118 -9.91 6.86 11.91
N ILE A 119 -9.48 5.89 12.71
CA ILE A 119 -8.65 4.76 12.25
C ILE A 119 -9.35 4.03 11.12
N ILE A 120 -10.64 3.70 11.26
CA ILE A 120 -11.41 3.03 10.23
C ILE A 120 -11.57 3.93 9.00
N GLY A 121 -11.86 5.21 9.19
CA GLY A 121 -11.99 6.18 8.12
C GLY A 121 -10.72 6.32 7.29
N VAL A 122 -9.56 6.38 7.95
CA VAL A 122 -8.25 6.43 7.29
C VAL A 122 -7.95 5.14 6.54
N ALA A 123 -8.25 3.98 7.12
CA ALA A 123 -8.02 2.69 6.47
C ALA A 123 -8.89 2.48 5.21
N LEU A 124 -10.06 3.11 5.13
CA LEU A 124 -10.99 2.98 4.01
C LEU A 124 -10.85 4.10 2.96
N ALA A 125 -10.08 5.16 3.25
CA ALA A 125 -9.99 6.33 2.38
C ALA A 125 -9.17 6.14 1.09
N PRO A 126 -8.08 5.35 1.05
CA PRO A 126 -7.24 5.25 -0.14
C PRO A 126 -7.91 4.48 -1.27
N THR A 127 -7.51 4.82 -2.51
CA THR A 127 -7.89 4.10 -3.73
C THR A 127 -6.81 3.08 -4.08
N ASP A 128 -7.22 1.96 -4.70
CA ASP A 128 -6.32 0.84 -5.02
C ASP A 128 -5.73 0.97 -6.44
N ALA A 129 -4.40 1.09 -6.52
CA ALA A 129 -3.67 1.13 -7.79
C ALA A 129 -3.78 -0.19 -8.59
N VAL A 130 -3.94 -1.34 -7.91
CA VAL A 130 -4.10 -2.65 -8.58
C VAL A 130 -5.45 -2.71 -9.26
N ALA A 131 -6.51 -2.19 -8.63
CA ALA A 131 -7.81 -2.06 -9.25
C ALA A 131 -7.76 -1.16 -10.50
N VAL A 132 -7.02 -0.05 -10.44
CA VAL A 132 -6.79 0.84 -11.59
C VAL A 132 -6.06 0.12 -12.74
N ALA A 133 -5.11 -0.77 -12.43
CA ALA A 133 -4.39 -1.52 -13.45
C ALA A 133 -5.31 -2.43 -14.29
N THR A 134 -6.44 -2.86 -13.74
CA THR A 134 -7.44 -3.67 -14.48
C THR A 134 -8.20 -2.88 -15.55
N LEU A 135 -8.15 -1.56 -15.48
CA LEU A 135 -8.73 -0.65 -16.49
C LEU A 135 -7.82 -0.43 -17.70
N ASN A 136 -6.65 -1.09 -17.72
CA ASN A 136 -5.72 -1.01 -18.85
C ASN A 136 -6.42 -1.41 -20.15
N GLY A 137 -6.32 -0.55 -21.17
CA GLY A 137 -7.00 -0.73 -22.46
C GLY A 137 -8.46 -0.21 -22.50
N LYS A 138 -9.07 0.14 -21.37
CA LYS A 138 -10.41 0.75 -21.29
C LYS A 138 -10.36 2.27 -21.15
N LEU A 139 -9.26 2.81 -20.65
CA LEU A 139 -9.02 4.24 -20.45
C LEU A 139 -7.77 4.71 -21.20
N PRO A 140 -7.65 6.00 -21.50
CA PRO A 140 -6.42 6.59 -22.05
C PRO A 140 -5.23 6.32 -21.11
N LYS A 141 -4.06 6.01 -21.66
CA LYS A 141 -2.83 5.72 -20.89
C LYS A 141 -2.51 6.80 -19.86
N ALA A 142 -2.64 8.07 -20.24
CA ALA A 142 -2.39 9.20 -19.36
C ALA A 142 -3.31 9.24 -18.13
N SER A 143 -4.57 8.80 -18.28
CA SER A 143 -5.51 8.70 -17.15
C SER A 143 -5.12 7.58 -16.21
N ILE A 144 -4.72 6.43 -16.75
CA ILE A 144 -4.25 5.28 -15.94
C ILE A 144 -2.99 5.66 -15.16
N THR A 145 -2.02 6.32 -15.81
CA THR A 145 -0.80 6.80 -15.13
C THR A 145 -1.13 7.79 -14.02
N THR A 146 -2.08 8.70 -14.26
CA THR A 146 -2.52 9.66 -13.24
C THR A 146 -3.15 8.97 -12.04
N LEU A 147 -4.08 8.04 -12.28
CA LEU A 147 -4.75 7.27 -11.21
C LEU A 147 -3.77 6.40 -10.42
N LYS A 148 -2.79 5.78 -11.08
CA LYS A 148 -1.74 5.04 -10.40
C LYS A 148 -0.86 5.93 -9.53
N ALA A 149 -0.46 7.08 -10.04
CA ALA A 149 0.34 8.04 -9.28
C ALA A 149 -0.45 8.63 -8.10
N GLU A 150 -1.74 8.86 -8.27
CA GLU A 150 -2.64 9.25 -7.18
C GLU A 150 -2.70 8.17 -6.10
N ALA A 151 -2.90 6.90 -6.48
CA ALA A 151 -2.92 5.79 -5.54
C ALA A 151 -1.60 5.66 -4.75
N LEU A 152 -0.44 5.84 -5.39
CA LEU A 152 0.86 5.85 -4.70
C LEU A 152 0.98 6.98 -3.66
N ILE A 153 0.47 8.16 -3.96
CA ILE A 153 0.51 9.30 -3.02
C ILE A 153 -0.49 9.09 -1.89
N ASN A 154 -1.69 8.57 -2.18
CA ASN A 154 -2.69 8.34 -1.16
C ASN A 154 -2.29 7.21 -0.19
N ASP A 155 -1.57 6.19 -0.64
CA ASP A 155 -1.03 5.14 0.22
C ASP A 155 -0.05 5.73 1.25
N GLY A 156 0.91 6.56 0.80
CA GLY A 156 1.81 7.28 1.70
C GLY A 156 1.06 8.22 2.66
N THR A 157 0.08 8.97 2.16
CA THR A 157 -0.77 9.85 2.98
C THR A 157 -1.50 9.05 4.07
N THR A 158 -2.07 7.92 3.68
CA THR A 158 -2.84 7.04 4.58
C THR A 158 -1.97 6.43 5.67
N LEU A 159 -0.76 5.96 5.34
CA LEU A 159 0.16 5.40 6.34
C LEU A 159 0.49 6.42 7.43
N VAL A 160 0.82 7.65 7.06
CA VAL A 160 1.10 8.71 8.04
C VAL A 160 -0.14 9.07 8.85
N LEU A 161 -1.30 9.21 8.21
CA LEU A 161 -2.56 9.49 8.91
C LEU A 161 -2.94 8.35 9.86
N PHE A 162 -2.69 7.10 9.47
CA PHE A 162 -2.95 5.93 10.30
C PHE A 162 -2.07 5.91 11.55
N ALA A 163 -0.77 6.21 11.40
CA ALA A 163 0.15 6.34 12.53
C ALA A 163 -0.30 7.44 13.49
N LEU A 164 -0.72 8.61 12.99
CA LEU A 164 -1.27 9.69 13.80
C LEU A 164 -2.57 9.29 14.52
N ALA A 165 -3.47 8.59 13.83
CA ALA A 165 -4.72 8.12 14.41
C ALA A 165 -4.48 7.09 15.53
N LEU A 166 -3.48 6.22 15.38
CA LEU A 166 -3.05 5.28 16.43
C LEU A 166 -2.47 6.00 17.65
N GLN A 167 -1.65 7.05 17.46
CA GLN A 167 -1.14 7.86 18.57
C GLN A 167 -2.27 8.54 19.34
N LEU A 168 -3.27 9.09 18.65
CA LEU A 168 -4.48 9.63 19.28
C LEU A 168 -5.25 8.56 20.07
N ALA A 169 -5.36 7.35 19.54
CA ALA A 169 -6.00 6.23 20.23
C ALA A 169 -5.23 5.79 21.47
N GLY A 170 -3.91 5.92 21.48
CA GLY A 170 -3.04 5.67 22.64
C GLY A 170 -3.13 6.74 23.73
N GLY A 171 -3.99 7.75 23.59
CA GLY A 171 -4.19 8.80 24.61
C GLY A 171 -3.17 9.95 24.51
N HIS A 172 -2.40 10.03 23.42
CA HIS A 172 -1.51 11.18 23.22
C HIS A 172 -2.32 12.36 22.70
N GLU A 173 -2.30 13.48 23.41
CA GLU A 173 -2.88 14.73 22.92
C GLU A 173 -1.98 15.30 21.81
N LEU A 174 -2.39 15.12 20.57
CA LEU A 174 -1.73 15.73 19.43
C LEU A 174 -2.37 17.09 19.14
N ALA A 175 -1.65 18.16 19.40
CA ALA A 175 -2.01 19.46 18.88
C ALA A 175 -1.98 19.43 17.34
N LEU A 176 -2.94 20.08 16.67
CA LEU A 176 -3.00 20.12 15.18
C LEU A 176 -1.67 20.54 14.54
N GLY A 177 -0.93 21.46 15.19
CA GLY A 177 0.40 21.87 14.73
C GLY A 177 1.44 20.76 14.81
N THR A 178 1.41 19.95 15.85
CA THR A 178 2.33 18.80 16.02
C THR A 178 2.00 17.70 15.00
N ALA A 179 0.72 17.37 14.83
CA ALA A 179 0.27 16.35 13.86
C ALA A 179 0.62 16.75 12.43
N SER A 180 0.39 18.01 12.04
CA SER A 180 0.77 18.49 10.71
C SER A 180 2.29 18.52 10.52
N GLY A 181 3.04 18.91 11.56
CA GLY A 181 4.50 18.89 11.54
C GLY A 181 5.05 17.47 11.32
N MET A 182 4.56 16.49 12.05
CA MET A 182 4.92 15.07 11.87
C MET A 182 4.60 14.59 10.46
N PHE A 183 3.39 14.90 9.97
CA PHE A 183 2.99 14.52 8.60
C PHE A 183 3.97 15.04 7.54
N PHE A 184 4.28 16.34 7.58
CA PHE A 184 5.23 16.93 6.61
C PHE A 184 6.65 16.42 6.79
N PHE A 185 7.07 16.14 8.02
CA PHE A 185 8.39 15.63 8.32
C PHE A 185 8.57 14.20 7.77
N SER A 186 7.63 13.29 7.99
CA SER A 186 7.67 11.94 7.43
C SER A 186 7.70 11.94 5.90
N PHE A 187 6.87 12.80 5.25
CA PHE A 187 6.92 12.95 3.79
C PHE A 187 8.27 13.49 3.29
N LEU A 188 8.86 14.44 4.00
CA LEU A 188 10.15 15.01 3.65
C LEU A 188 11.26 13.96 3.78
N ILE A 189 11.33 13.26 4.90
CA ILE A 189 12.32 12.20 5.15
C ILE A 189 12.18 11.10 4.10
N GLY A 190 10.99 10.53 3.92
CA GLY A 190 10.74 9.48 2.94
C GLY A 190 11.16 9.91 1.52
N THR A 191 10.88 11.16 1.15
CA THR A 191 11.31 11.72 -0.15
C THR A 191 12.82 11.82 -0.26
N LEU A 192 13.49 12.36 0.75
CA LEU A 192 14.96 12.54 0.74
C LEU A 192 15.69 11.19 0.74
N VAL A 193 15.25 10.24 1.56
CA VAL A 193 15.80 8.88 1.60
C VAL A 193 15.57 8.18 0.26
N GLY A 194 14.34 8.25 -0.28
CA GLY A 194 14.02 7.65 -1.58
C GLY A 194 14.86 8.22 -2.72
N LEU A 195 15.09 9.55 -2.73
CA LEU A 195 15.97 10.21 -3.71
C LEU A 195 17.45 9.77 -3.54
N ALA A 196 17.95 9.71 -2.32
CA ALA A 196 19.33 9.30 -2.02
C ALA A 196 19.57 7.83 -2.43
N VAL A 197 18.67 6.93 -2.03
CA VAL A 197 18.75 5.50 -2.39
C VAL A 197 18.59 5.32 -3.90
N GLY A 198 17.63 6.00 -4.53
CA GLY A 198 17.42 5.94 -5.97
C GLY A 198 18.59 6.46 -6.77
N TRP A 199 19.21 7.56 -6.34
CA TRP A 199 20.44 8.10 -6.95
C TRP A 199 21.60 7.13 -6.81
N GLY A 200 21.83 6.60 -5.59
CA GLY A 200 22.87 5.60 -5.32
C GLY A 200 22.66 4.32 -6.14
N ALA A 201 21.42 3.83 -6.19
CA ALA A 201 21.06 2.67 -6.98
C ALA A 201 21.31 2.87 -8.48
N ASN A 202 20.98 4.04 -9.02
CA ASN A 202 21.22 4.35 -10.43
C ASN A 202 22.72 4.40 -10.76
N LYS A 203 23.56 4.91 -9.85
CA LYS A 203 25.00 4.92 -9.99
C LYS A 203 25.60 3.51 -9.93
N LEU A 204 25.11 2.69 -8.99
CA LEU A 204 25.59 1.31 -8.80
C LEU A 204 25.18 0.39 -9.95
N ARG A 205 24.02 0.62 -10.53
CA ARG A 205 23.50 -0.13 -11.68
C ARG A 205 24.50 -0.26 -12.81
N ALA A 206 25.26 0.80 -13.08
CA ALA A 206 26.26 0.81 -14.15
C ALA A 206 27.40 -0.21 -13.97
N HIS A 207 27.62 -0.68 -12.74
CA HIS A 207 28.68 -1.64 -12.39
C HIS A 207 28.17 -3.10 -12.33
N ILE A 208 26.86 -3.33 -12.48
CA ILE A 208 26.26 -4.66 -12.40
C ILE A 208 26.03 -5.20 -13.81
N GLY A 209 26.99 -6.00 -14.31
CA GLY A 209 26.90 -6.61 -15.64
C GLY A 209 26.10 -7.92 -15.71
N ASN A 210 25.90 -8.62 -14.57
CA ASN A 210 25.23 -9.90 -14.54
C ASN A 210 23.71 -9.72 -14.29
N PRO A 211 22.83 -10.28 -15.17
CA PRO A 211 21.36 -10.16 -15.00
C PRO A 211 20.83 -10.70 -13.68
N MET A 212 21.43 -11.78 -13.16
CA MET A 212 21.01 -12.37 -11.89
C MET A 212 21.31 -11.41 -10.72
N ASN A 213 22.53 -10.87 -10.67
CA ASN A 213 22.91 -9.89 -9.65
C ASN A 213 22.06 -8.62 -9.75
N PHE A 214 21.70 -8.23 -10.96
CA PHE A 214 20.81 -7.09 -11.20
C PHE A 214 19.40 -7.32 -10.64
N SER A 215 18.86 -8.53 -10.78
CA SER A 215 17.55 -8.87 -10.21
C SER A 215 17.56 -8.83 -8.69
N VAL A 216 18.58 -9.41 -8.06
CA VAL A 216 18.76 -9.35 -6.60
C VAL A 216 18.90 -7.89 -6.14
N PHE A 217 19.74 -7.12 -6.82
CA PHE A 217 19.95 -5.70 -6.52
C PHE A 217 18.65 -4.90 -6.56
N ILE A 218 17.86 -5.03 -7.63
CA ILE A 218 16.58 -4.33 -7.76
C ILE A 218 15.61 -4.72 -6.65
N PHE A 219 15.57 -6.01 -6.29
CA PHE A 219 14.70 -6.51 -5.22
C PHE A 219 15.12 -5.96 -3.84
N THR A 220 16.38 -5.67 -3.63
CA THR A 220 16.91 -5.16 -2.34
C THR A 220 16.67 -3.66 -2.15
N ILE A 221 16.59 -2.87 -3.22
CA ILE A 221 16.44 -1.41 -3.16
C ILE A 221 15.26 -0.95 -2.29
N PRO A 222 14.00 -1.47 -2.46
CA PRO A 222 12.87 -1.02 -1.67
C PRO A 222 13.05 -1.29 -0.18
N PHE A 223 13.68 -2.39 0.21
CA PHE A 223 13.94 -2.70 1.61
C PHE A 223 14.97 -1.76 2.23
N ILE A 224 16.03 -1.40 1.47
CA ILE A 224 17.01 -0.40 1.93
C ILE A 224 16.32 0.95 2.13
N ALA A 225 15.50 1.38 1.19
CA ALA A 225 14.79 2.66 1.30
C ALA A 225 13.82 2.68 2.49
N PHE A 226 13.06 1.61 2.67
CA PHE A 226 12.12 1.45 3.78
C PHE A 226 12.85 1.48 5.12
N PHE A 227 13.84 0.63 5.31
CA PHE A 227 14.61 0.53 6.54
C PHE A 227 15.29 1.86 6.92
N LEU A 228 15.94 2.53 5.95
CA LEU A 228 16.59 3.82 6.21
C LEU A 228 15.59 4.93 6.54
N SER A 229 14.38 4.88 6.00
CA SER A 229 13.33 5.84 6.33
C SER A 229 12.82 5.64 7.75
N GLU A 230 12.60 4.39 8.14
CA GLU A 230 12.13 4.01 9.48
C GLU A 230 13.13 4.34 10.59
N GLU A 231 14.43 4.16 10.34
CA GLU A 231 15.49 4.47 11.31
C GLU A 231 15.66 5.99 11.56
N ILE A 232 15.19 6.86 10.65
CA ILE A 232 15.33 8.31 10.75
C ILE A 232 14.06 8.96 11.35
N GLU A 233 12.89 8.29 11.25
CA GLU A 233 11.63 8.76 11.83
C GLU A 233 11.55 8.50 13.34
#